data_155e9ad8475eefd5cfffac609f4ab070
#
_entry.id   155e9ad8475eefd5cfffac609f4ab070
#
_cell.length_a   1.000
_cell.length_b   1.000
_cell.length_c   1.000
_cell.angle_alpha   90.00
_cell.angle_beta   90.00
_cell.angle_gamma   90.00
#
_symmetry.space_group_name_H-M   'P 1'
#
loop_
_entity.id
_entity.type
_entity.pdbx_description
1 polymer ?
#
loop_
_entity_poly.entity_id
_entity_poly.type
_entity_poly.pdbx_seq_one_letter_code
_entity_poly.pdbx_strand_id
1 'polypeptide(L)'
;FKGAGQDGYSLLLTPAQIDLLTQAARANWREVEPAIFGTLLERALDPTERHALGAHYTPRAYVERLVLPTVIAPLRAEWANAQAAALALTYEADTLEAAAPAVKTKSDFAALDRHNAAVRAKRKEAVQQVQDFLHRLCSLRVLDPACSSANFLYVTLEHLKRLEGEVVNLLEELGQQQGQLGFEGETVTLQQLLGLELNPRAAALAELVLWIGWLQWHVRTRGLASVAEPVVHNYGNIACRDAVLAWDSQEPAYDSAGRLLSRWDGTTYKTHPVTGEPVPDEAAQVPQWRYTGARKADWPRADFIVGNPPFIGAAAMREALGDGYVQALRAAWQEVPESADFVMFWWQHASAQVAAGHTQRMGLITTNSLRQTFNRRVVQAALDAGTHLHMAIADHPWVDAASGAAVRIAMTVLAAGPGEGQLLAVTAEQAGEFGEVAVQLQECSGLIH
;
A
#
# COMPACT_ATOMS: atom_id res chain seq x y z
N PHE A 1 13.61 14.34 -16.57
CA PHE A 1 13.44 15.08 -17.84
C PHE A 1 12.01 15.57 -17.94
N LYS A 2 11.83 16.90 -18.11
CA LYS A 2 10.51 17.51 -18.11
C LYS A 2 9.99 17.61 -19.53
N GLY A 3 8.76 17.16 -19.75
CA GLY A 3 8.02 17.44 -20.98
C GLY A 3 7.70 18.94 -21.10
N ALA A 4 7.54 19.44 -22.31
CA ALA A 4 7.12 20.81 -22.55
C ALA A 4 5.77 21.09 -21.85
N GLY A 5 5.74 22.05 -20.93
CA GLY A 5 4.53 22.43 -20.17
C GLY A 5 4.54 22.11 -18.67
N GLN A 6 5.56 21.45 -18.14
CA GLN A 6 5.72 21.28 -16.70
C GLN A 6 6.60 22.38 -16.10
N ASP A 7 6.15 23.00 -15.01
CA ASP A 7 6.90 24.01 -14.26
C ASP A 7 8.20 23.41 -13.73
N GLY A 8 9.28 23.65 -14.47
CA GLY A 8 10.62 23.30 -14.08
C GLY A 8 11.29 24.47 -13.39
N TYR A 9 11.49 24.42 -12.09
CA TYR A 9 12.39 25.34 -11.44
C TYR A 9 13.68 24.63 -11.07
N SER A 10 14.80 25.31 -11.20
CA SER A 10 16.08 24.92 -10.61
C SER A 10 16.38 25.89 -9.49
N LEU A 11 16.75 25.37 -8.31
CA LEU A 11 17.27 26.19 -7.23
C LEU A 11 18.68 26.65 -7.58
N LEU A 12 18.97 27.92 -7.30
CA LEU A 12 20.34 28.40 -7.34
C LEU A 12 21.07 27.82 -6.14
N LEU A 13 21.99 26.92 -6.41
CA LEU A 13 22.78 26.24 -5.38
C LEU A 13 24.15 26.93 -5.22
N THR A 14 24.61 27.02 -3.98
CA THR A 14 25.98 27.43 -3.67
C THR A 14 26.97 26.33 -4.08
N PRO A 15 28.26 26.66 -4.32
CA PRO A 15 29.29 25.65 -4.60
C PRO A 15 29.35 24.51 -3.57
N ALA A 16 29.21 24.84 -2.29
CA ALA A 16 29.20 23.86 -1.21
C ALA A 16 27.98 22.90 -1.29
N GLN A 17 26.80 23.39 -1.67
CA GLN A 17 25.63 22.55 -1.90
C GLN A 17 25.79 21.66 -3.14
N ILE A 18 26.43 22.16 -4.20
CA ILE A 18 26.76 21.36 -5.39
C ILE A 18 27.74 20.24 -5.04
N ASP A 19 28.75 20.54 -4.22
CA ASP A 19 29.71 19.53 -3.74
C ASP A 19 29.04 18.44 -2.91
N LEU A 20 28.10 18.79 -2.02
CA LEU A 20 27.30 17.83 -1.26
C LEU A 20 26.46 16.94 -2.16
N LEU A 21 25.77 17.51 -3.16
CA LEU A 21 24.99 16.74 -4.13
C LEU A 21 25.89 15.81 -4.96
N THR A 22 27.10 16.28 -5.32
CA THR A 22 28.06 15.47 -6.05
C THR A 22 28.57 14.29 -5.20
N GLN A 23 28.82 14.50 -3.91
CA GLN A 23 29.16 13.42 -2.98
C GLN A 23 28.02 12.42 -2.83
N ALA A 24 26.78 12.90 -2.65
CA ALA A 24 25.61 12.05 -2.61
C ALA A 24 25.44 11.23 -3.90
N ALA A 25 25.60 11.84 -5.07
CA ALA A 25 25.52 11.16 -6.35
C ALA A 25 26.60 10.06 -6.56
N ARG A 26 27.76 10.20 -5.89
CA ARG A 26 28.85 9.22 -5.93
C ARG A 26 28.70 8.09 -4.91
N ALA A 27 27.78 8.22 -3.96
CA ALA A 27 27.52 7.19 -2.95
C ALA A 27 26.96 5.90 -3.59
N ASN A 28 27.21 4.78 -2.93
CA ASN A 28 26.65 3.50 -3.40
C ASN A 28 25.19 3.35 -2.94
N TRP A 29 24.25 3.58 -3.83
CA TRP A 29 22.80 3.49 -3.56
C TRP A 29 22.21 2.10 -3.73
N ARG A 30 23.03 1.08 -4.10
CA ARG A 30 22.53 -0.28 -4.39
C ARG A 30 21.92 -0.97 -3.19
N GLU A 31 22.47 -0.71 -2.00
CA GLU A 31 22.05 -1.32 -0.74
C GLU A 31 21.17 -0.40 0.12
N VAL A 32 20.92 0.82 -0.34
CA VAL A 32 20.10 1.79 0.42
C VAL A 32 18.65 1.40 0.28
N GLU A 33 17.97 1.25 1.41
CA GLU A 33 16.52 0.99 1.42
C GLU A 33 15.76 2.22 0.86
N PRO A 34 14.97 2.07 -0.22
CA PRO A 34 14.26 3.20 -0.85
C PRO A 34 13.32 3.96 0.08
N ALA A 35 12.76 3.29 1.09
CA ALA A 35 11.92 3.91 2.11
C ALA A 35 12.61 5.04 2.91
N ILE A 36 13.96 5.11 2.91
CA ILE A 36 14.70 6.20 3.55
C ILE A 36 14.37 7.56 2.94
N PHE A 37 14.01 7.60 1.65
CA PHE A 37 13.60 8.86 0.99
C PHE A 37 12.30 9.42 1.59
N GLY A 38 11.38 8.53 2.02
CA GLY A 38 10.19 8.93 2.77
C GLY A 38 10.55 9.59 4.09
N THR A 39 11.46 8.99 4.84
CA THR A 39 11.97 9.55 6.11
C THR A 39 12.67 10.88 5.90
N LEU A 40 13.45 11.03 4.82
CA LEU A 40 14.13 12.30 4.49
C LEU A 40 13.12 13.40 4.15
N LEU A 41 12.07 13.07 3.37
CA LEU A 41 11.00 14.02 3.06
C LEU A 41 10.28 14.46 4.34
N GLU A 42 9.90 13.52 5.19
CA GLU A 42 9.23 13.81 6.44
C GLU A 42 10.06 14.72 7.35
N ARG A 43 11.36 14.45 7.45
CA ARG A 43 12.28 15.30 8.22
C ARG A 43 12.51 16.68 7.60
N ALA A 44 12.35 16.80 6.28
CA ALA A 44 12.46 18.07 5.57
C ALA A 44 11.20 18.94 5.68
N LEU A 45 10.05 18.36 6.06
CA LEU A 45 8.83 19.12 6.35
C LEU A 45 8.95 19.83 7.69
N ASP A 46 8.35 21.02 7.77
CA ASP A 46 8.19 21.73 9.04
C ASP A 46 7.44 20.83 10.05
N PRO A 47 7.90 20.74 11.32
CA PRO A 47 7.24 19.92 12.32
C PRO A 47 5.74 20.20 12.48
N THR A 48 5.31 21.44 12.28
CA THR A 48 3.92 21.88 12.37
C THR A 48 3.12 21.40 11.16
N GLU A 49 3.68 21.53 9.95
CA GLU A 49 3.07 20.98 8.72
C GLU A 49 2.93 19.45 8.80
N ARG A 50 3.96 18.79 9.28
CA ARG A 50 3.97 17.33 9.48
C ARG A 50 2.86 16.88 10.42
N HIS A 51 2.71 17.56 11.57
CA HIS A 51 1.69 17.26 12.55
C HIS A 51 0.27 17.54 12.01
N ALA A 52 0.09 18.65 11.28
CA ALA A 52 -1.18 19.03 10.68
C ALA A 52 -1.63 18.05 9.57
N LEU A 53 -0.68 17.47 8.83
CA LEU A 53 -0.94 16.52 7.75
C LEU A 53 -1.07 15.06 8.25
N GLY A 54 -0.78 14.78 9.53
CA GLY A 54 -0.72 13.42 10.05
C GLY A 54 0.33 12.54 9.33
N ALA A 55 1.31 13.19 8.68
CA ALA A 55 2.33 12.52 7.89
C ALA A 55 3.40 11.91 8.82
N HIS A 56 3.26 10.63 9.10
CA HIS A 56 4.21 9.88 9.90
C HIS A 56 4.78 8.73 9.06
N TYR A 57 6.12 8.66 8.99
CA TYR A 57 6.79 7.52 8.40
C TYR A 57 6.41 6.24 9.15
N THR A 58 5.93 5.25 8.41
CA THR A 58 5.57 3.96 8.98
C THR A 58 6.78 3.03 8.93
N PRO A 59 7.33 2.58 10.08
CA PRO A 59 8.46 1.66 10.11
C PRO A 59 8.17 0.38 9.33
N ARG A 60 9.20 -0.14 8.66
CA ARG A 60 9.10 -1.36 7.84
C ARG A 60 8.44 -2.52 8.59
N ALA A 61 8.80 -2.76 9.85
CA ALA A 61 8.22 -3.82 10.66
C ALA A 61 6.69 -3.69 10.82
N TYR A 62 6.15 -2.46 10.85
CA TYR A 62 4.71 -2.23 10.93
C TYR A 62 4.03 -2.42 9.58
N VAL A 63 4.70 -1.99 8.50
CA VAL A 63 4.25 -2.22 7.13
C VAL A 63 4.14 -3.72 6.85
N GLU A 64 5.18 -4.49 7.15
CA GLU A 64 5.21 -5.95 6.95
C GLU A 64 4.12 -6.64 7.78
N ARG A 65 3.91 -6.20 9.04
CA ARG A 65 2.88 -6.74 9.93
C ARG A 65 1.46 -6.62 9.35
N LEU A 66 1.23 -5.67 8.45
CA LEU A 66 -0.04 -5.48 7.77
C LEU A 66 -0.05 -6.07 6.35
N VAL A 67 1.01 -5.88 5.57
CA VAL A 67 1.12 -6.37 4.18
C VAL A 67 1.11 -7.89 4.12
N LEU A 68 1.79 -8.56 5.06
CA LEU A 68 1.87 -10.02 5.07
C LEU A 68 0.48 -10.69 5.19
N PRO A 69 -0.36 -10.40 6.19
CA PRO A 69 -1.68 -11.03 6.30
C PRO A 69 -2.68 -10.54 5.27
N THR A 70 -2.53 -9.32 4.75
CA THR A 70 -3.47 -8.73 3.79
C THR A 70 -3.22 -9.23 2.38
N VAL A 71 -1.98 -9.16 1.90
CA VAL A 71 -1.61 -9.39 0.49
C VAL A 71 -0.90 -10.73 0.32
N ILE A 72 0.12 -10.96 1.13
CA ILE A 72 1.06 -12.06 0.86
C ILE A 72 0.52 -13.42 1.31
N ALA A 73 -0.12 -13.51 2.46
CA ALA A 73 -0.65 -14.77 2.98
C ALA A 73 -1.68 -15.42 2.04
N PRO A 74 -2.70 -14.71 1.50
CA PRO A 74 -3.61 -15.32 0.53
C PRO A 74 -2.90 -15.77 -0.74
N LEU A 75 -1.95 -14.98 -1.28
CA LEU A 75 -1.18 -15.36 -2.46
C LEU A 75 -0.28 -16.57 -2.21
N ARG A 76 0.30 -16.69 -1.02
CA ARG A 76 1.07 -17.87 -0.60
C ARG A 76 0.20 -19.12 -0.53
N ALA A 77 -1.04 -19.00 -0.07
CA ALA A 77 -1.98 -20.11 -0.06
C ALA A 77 -2.38 -20.52 -1.49
N GLU A 78 -2.67 -19.56 -2.38
CA GLU A 78 -2.92 -19.82 -3.81
C GLU A 78 -1.70 -20.50 -4.46
N TRP A 79 -0.48 -20.03 -4.19
CA TRP A 79 0.76 -20.60 -4.68
C TRP A 79 0.98 -22.03 -4.21
N ALA A 80 0.79 -22.29 -2.92
CA ALA A 80 0.92 -23.64 -2.37
C ALA A 80 -0.02 -24.64 -3.05
N ASN A 81 -1.25 -24.24 -3.36
CA ASN A 81 -2.22 -25.06 -4.10
C ASN A 81 -1.75 -25.32 -5.54
N ALA A 82 -1.30 -24.30 -6.27
CA ALA A 82 -0.80 -24.45 -7.63
C ALA A 82 0.45 -25.35 -7.68
N GLN A 83 1.37 -25.17 -6.72
CA GLN A 83 2.57 -25.98 -6.60
C GLN A 83 2.22 -27.46 -6.30
N ALA A 84 1.32 -27.71 -5.36
CA ALA A 84 0.89 -29.08 -5.04
C ALA A 84 0.22 -29.76 -6.25
N ALA A 85 -0.64 -29.04 -6.99
CA ALA A 85 -1.28 -29.55 -8.19
C ALA A 85 -0.25 -29.88 -9.30
N ALA A 86 0.73 -28.99 -9.54
CA ALA A 86 1.78 -29.21 -10.52
C ALA A 86 2.65 -30.42 -10.16
N LEU A 87 3.05 -30.56 -8.90
CA LEU A 87 3.84 -31.71 -8.42
C LEU A 87 3.09 -33.03 -8.54
N ALA A 88 1.78 -33.06 -8.23
CA ALA A 88 0.94 -34.25 -8.39
C ALA A 88 0.87 -34.67 -9.86
N LEU A 89 0.66 -33.73 -10.78
CA LEU A 89 0.63 -34.00 -12.22
C LEU A 89 1.98 -34.46 -12.76
N THR A 90 3.09 -33.93 -12.24
CA THR A 90 4.44 -34.37 -12.58
C THR A 90 4.67 -35.83 -12.12
N TYR A 91 4.29 -36.16 -10.90
CA TYR A 91 4.36 -37.52 -10.37
C TYR A 91 3.53 -38.52 -11.19
N GLU A 92 2.31 -38.13 -11.60
CA GLU A 92 1.48 -38.94 -12.52
C GLU A 92 2.17 -39.14 -13.88
N ALA A 93 2.79 -38.08 -14.43
CA ALA A 93 3.54 -38.16 -15.69
C ALA A 93 4.73 -39.13 -15.59
N ASP A 94 5.50 -39.05 -14.50
CA ASP A 94 6.66 -39.92 -14.25
C ASP A 94 6.24 -41.38 -14.03
N THR A 95 5.12 -41.60 -13.34
CA THR A 95 4.54 -42.94 -13.13
C THR A 95 4.07 -43.54 -14.46
N LEU A 96 3.41 -42.74 -15.30
CA LEU A 96 3.04 -43.16 -16.66
C LEU A 96 4.29 -43.45 -17.48
N GLU A 97 5.30 -42.62 -17.49
CA GLU A 97 6.54 -42.81 -18.25
C GLU A 97 7.25 -44.12 -17.85
N ALA A 98 7.32 -44.44 -16.55
CA ALA A 98 7.88 -45.65 -16.03
C ALA A 98 7.10 -46.92 -16.48
N ALA A 99 5.81 -46.77 -16.76
CA ALA A 99 4.92 -47.85 -17.24
C ALA A 99 4.85 -47.94 -18.78
N ALA A 100 5.84 -47.41 -19.49
CA ALA A 100 5.85 -47.38 -20.95
C ALA A 100 5.75 -48.80 -21.55
N PRO A 101 4.90 -49.05 -22.56
CA PRO A 101 4.71 -50.34 -23.17
C PRO A 101 5.96 -50.76 -23.96
N ALA A 102 6.33 -52.08 -23.84
CA ALA A 102 7.41 -52.61 -24.61
C ALA A 102 7.05 -52.74 -26.11
N VAL A 103 7.92 -52.28 -26.97
CA VAL A 103 7.74 -52.33 -28.42
C VAL A 103 8.31 -53.61 -28.97
N LYS A 104 7.45 -54.50 -29.49
CA LYS A 104 7.84 -55.77 -30.13
C LYS A 104 7.28 -55.87 -31.57
N THR A 105 6.22 -55.15 -31.90
CA THR A 105 5.52 -55.19 -33.18
C THR A 105 5.25 -53.79 -33.73
N LYS A 106 4.89 -53.67 -35.01
CA LYS A 106 4.52 -52.36 -35.60
C LYS A 106 3.27 -51.73 -34.94
N SER A 107 2.36 -52.54 -34.42
CA SER A 107 1.18 -52.03 -33.69
C SER A 107 1.54 -51.41 -32.35
N ASP A 108 2.64 -51.84 -31.73
CA ASP A 108 3.07 -51.32 -30.43
C ASP A 108 3.59 -49.89 -30.51
N PHE A 109 4.07 -49.44 -31.67
CA PHE A 109 4.47 -48.05 -31.89
C PHE A 109 3.29 -47.07 -31.70
N ALA A 110 2.10 -47.41 -32.24
CA ALA A 110 0.91 -46.56 -32.05
C ALA A 110 0.42 -46.53 -30.59
N ALA A 111 0.65 -47.61 -29.82
CA ALA A 111 0.37 -47.63 -28.37
C ALA A 111 1.40 -46.80 -27.62
N LEU A 112 2.67 -46.88 -27.96
CA LEU A 112 3.72 -46.07 -27.37
C LEU A 112 3.52 -44.56 -27.66
N ASP A 113 3.12 -44.22 -28.90
CA ASP A 113 2.83 -42.80 -29.25
C ASP A 113 1.66 -42.21 -28.42
N ARG A 114 0.60 -43.00 -28.25
CA ARG A 114 -0.51 -42.58 -27.39
C ARG A 114 -0.10 -42.42 -25.92
N HIS A 115 0.74 -43.35 -25.46
CA HIS A 115 1.30 -43.30 -24.09
C HIS A 115 2.17 -42.07 -23.89
N ASN A 116 3.13 -41.82 -24.81
CA ASN A 116 3.99 -40.63 -24.79
C ASN A 116 3.19 -39.33 -24.92
N ALA A 117 2.09 -39.34 -25.69
CA ALA A 117 1.16 -38.20 -25.75
C ALA A 117 0.47 -37.93 -24.42
N ALA A 118 0.08 -38.98 -23.67
CA ALA A 118 -0.49 -38.84 -22.33
C ALA A 118 0.51 -38.27 -21.32
N VAL A 119 1.76 -38.77 -21.35
CA VAL A 119 2.84 -38.22 -20.50
C VAL A 119 3.08 -36.73 -20.80
N ARG A 120 3.19 -36.36 -22.08
CA ARG A 120 3.37 -34.95 -22.49
C ARG A 120 2.16 -34.07 -22.07
N ALA A 121 0.95 -34.60 -22.14
CA ALA A 121 -0.26 -33.90 -21.71
C ALA A 121 -0.20 -33.58 -20.21
N LYS A 122 0.17 -34.57 -19.38
CA LYS A 122 0.30 -34.37 -17.93
C LYS A 122 1.39 -33.34 -17.57
N ARG A 123 2.54 -33.42 -18.19
CA ARG A 123 3.60 -32.42 -18.01
C ARG A 123 3.18 -31.03 -18.44
N LYS A 124 2.42 -30.92 -19.56
CA LYS A 124 1.85 -29.64 -19.99
C LYS A 124 0.83 -29.10 -19.00
N GLU A 125 -0.05 -29.94 -18.45
CA GLU A 125 -1.01 -29.55 -17.42
C GLU A 125 -0.28 -29.05 -16.15
N ALA A 126 0.80 -29.71 -15.73
CA ALA A 126 1.61 -29.28 -14.57
C ALA A 126 2.19 -27.88 -14.79
N VAL A 127 2.78 -27.63 -15.96
CA VAL A 127 3.27 -26.30 -16.34
C VAL A 127 2.15 -25.26 -16.34
N GLN A 128 0.97 -25.59 -16.87
CA GLN A 128 -0.16 -24.68 -16.94
C GLN A 128 -0.64 -24.23 -15.55
N GLN A 129 -0.65 -25.11 -14.53
CA GLN A 129 -1.00 -24.71 -13.15
C GLN A 129 -0.09 -23.61 -12.62
N VAL A 130 1.20 -23.71 -12.89
CA VAL A 130 2.19 -22.71 -12.44
C VAL A 130 2.08 -21.42 -13.26
N GLN A 131 1.83 -21.54 -14.56
CA GLN A 131 1.63 -20.40 -15.46
C GLN A 131 0.38 -19.60 -15.09
N ASP A 132 -0.73 -20.26 -14.79
CA ASP A 132 -1.98 -19.61 -14.39
C ASP A 132 -1.77 -18.80 -13.11
N PHE A 133 -0.98 -19.33 -12.17
CA PHE A 133 -0.62 -18.57 -10.96
C PHE A 133 0.31 -17.39 -11.28
N LEU A 134 1.30 -17.57 -12.17
CA LEU A 134 2.16 -16.45 -12.60
C LEU A 134 1.32 -15.33 -13.23
N HIS A 135 0.41 -15.69 -14.12
CA HIS A 135 -0.53 -14.74 -14.73
C HIS A 135 -1.35 -14.00 -13.68
N ARG A 136 -1.90 -14.75 -12.70
CA ARG A 136 -2.61 -14.17 -11.56
C ARG A 136 -1.74 -13.17 -10.79
N LEU A 137 -0.50 -13.55 -10.48
CA LEU A 137 0.47 -12.72 -9.75
C LEU A 137 0.83 -11.44 -10.52
N CYS A 138 0.96 -11.52 -11.84
CA CYS A 138 1.30 -10.39 -12.71
C CYS A 138 0.11 -9.49 -13.07
N SER A 139 -1.13 -9.94 -12.83
CA SER A 139 -2.35 -9.19 -13.14
C SER A 139 -3.02 -8.54 -11.92
N LEU A 140 -2.71 -8.99 -10.70
CA LEU A 140 -3.31 -8.43 -9.48
C LEU A 140 -2.92 -6.95 -9.26
N ARG A 141 -3.76 -6.23 -8.54
CA ARG A 141 -3.54 -4.82 -8.19
C ARG A 141 -3.63 -4.61 -6.69
N VAL A 142 -2.71 -3.80 -6.17
CA VAL A 142 -2.67 -3.39 -4.76
C VAL A 142 -2.80 -1.88 -4.68
N LEU A 143 -3.71 -1.39 -3.85
CA LEU A 143 -3.95 0.03 -3.65
C LEU A 143 -3.53 0.45 -2.24
N ASP A 144 -2.76 1.54 -2.18
CA ASP A 144 -2.58 2.33 -0.96
C ASP A 144 -3.29 3.68 -1.15
N PRO A 145 -4.43 3.90 -0.48
CA PRO A 145 -5.23 5.11 -0.68
C PRO A 145 -4.74 6.32 0.12
N ALA A 146 -3.57 6.25 0.74
CA ALA A 146 -2.87 7.34 1.42
C ALA A 146 -1.36 7.06 1.40
N CYS A 147 -0.81 6.92 0.18
CA CYS A 147 0.45 6.21 -0.02
C CYS A 147 1.69 6.98 0.44
N SER A 148 1.61 8.28 0.73
CA SER A 148 2.76 9.09 1.12
C SER A 148 3.94 8.87 0.16
N SER A 149 5.09 8.40 0.65
CA SER A 149 6.25 8.01 -0.15
C SER A 149 6.21 6.56 -0.65
N ALA A 150 5.05 5.91 -0.70
CA ALA A 150 4.80 4.55 -1.18
C ALA A 150 5.47 3.41 -0.37
N ASN A 151 5.69 3.59 0.93
CA ASN A 151 6.36 2.58 1.75
C ASN A 151 5.61 1.22 1.74
N PHE A 152 4.27 1.21 1.86
CA PHE A 152 3.47 -0.01 1.76
C PHE A 152 3.57 -0.68 0.39
N LEU A 153 3.52 0.12 -0.67
CA LEU A 153 3.61 -0.38 -2.04
C LEU A 153 5.01 -0.92 -2.34
N TYR A 154 6.07 -0.27 -1.84
CA TYR A 154 7.44 -0.73 -2.00
C TYR A 154 7.68 -2.09 -1.31
N VAL A 155 7.26 -2.24 -0.06
CA VAL A 155 7.36 -3.52 0.66
C VAL A 155 6.54 -4.60 -0.04
N THR A 156 5.35 -4.26 -0.52
CA THR A 156 4.52 -5.17 -1.31
C THR A 156 5.25 -5.61 -2.59
N LEU A 157 5.86 -4.68 -3.34
CA LEU A 157 6.66 -5.00 -4.54
C LEU A 157 7.74 -6.03 -4.23
N GLU A 158 8.48 -5.81 -3.16
CA GLU A 158 9.58 -6.70 -2.77
C GLU A 158 9.08 -8.13 -2.52
N HIS A 159 7.99 -8.30 -1.79
CA HIS A 159 7.40 -9.61 -1.52
C HIS A 159 6.80 -10.26 -2.76
N LEU A 160 6.13 -9.50 -3.64
CA LEU A 160 5.59 -10.01 -4.90
C LEU A 160 6.71 -10.49 -5.82
N LYS A 161 7.82 -9.73 -5.90
CA LYS A 161 9.01 -10.11 -6.68
C LYS A 161 9.71 -11.36 -6.16
N ARG A 162 9.75 -11.56 -4.83
CA ARG A 162 10.27 -12.80 -4.25
C ARG A 162 9.40 -14.00 -4.62
N LEU A 163 8.08 -13.83 -4.53
CA LEU A 163 7.12 -14.87 -4.91
C LEU A 163 7.20 -15.19 -6.41
N GLU A 164 7.31 -14.18 -7.27
CA GLU A 164 7.56 -14.34 -8.70
C GLU A 164 8.82 -15.18 -8.97
N GLY A 165 9.92 -14.92 -8.26
CA GLY A 165 11.16 -15.69 -8.38
C GLY A 165 10.97 -17.17 -8.06
N GLU A 166 10.19 -17.51 -7.03
CA GLU A 166 9.88 -18.91 -6.70
C GLU A 166 9.06 -19.59 -7.79
N VAL A 167 8.08 -18.89 -8.37
CA VAL A 167 7.25 -19.40 -9.46
C VAL A 167 8.08 -19.66 -10.71
N VAL A 168 8.94 -18.72 -11.07
CA VAL A 168 9.84 -18.83 -12.23
C VAL A 168 10.81 -19.99 -12.05
N ASN A 169 11.40 -20.16 -10.85
CA ASN A 169 12.30 -21.29 -10.57
C ASN A 169 11.58 -22.64 -10.78
N LEU A 170 10.35 -22.79 -10.31
CA LEU A 170 9.58 -24.01 -10.53
C LEU A 170 9.27 -24.25 -12.02
N LEU A 171 8.98 -23.19 -12.80
CA LEU A 171 8.81 -23.31 -14.25
C LEU A 171 10.08 -23.79 -14.94
N GLU A 172 11.25 -23.32 -14.53
CA GLU A 172 12.55 -23.77 -15.05
C GLU A 172 12.81 -25.25 -14.68
N GLU A 173 12.51 -25.66 -13.46
CA GLU A 173 12.60 -27.07 -13.04
C GLU A 173 11.67 -27.99 -13.86
N LEU A 174 10.48 -27.50 -14.24
CA LEU A 174 9.56 -28.21 -15.13
C LEU A 174 9.98 -28.20 -16.61
N GLY A 175 11.18 -27.69 -16.90
CA GLY A 175 11.80 -27.70 -18.24
C GLY A 175 11.36 -26.54 -19.15
N GLN A 176 10.80 -25.48 -18.57
CA GLN A 176 10.46 -24.25 -19.29
C GLN A 176 11.60 -23.25 -19.17
N GLN A 177 12.33 -22.95 -20.24
CA GLN A 177 13.34 -21.90 -20.25
C GLN A 177 12.70 -20.54 -20.51
N GLN A 178 13.17 -19.50 -19.79
CA GLN A 178 12.76 -18.11 -19.95
C GLN A 178 12.99 -17.59 -21.36
N GLY A 179 12.42 -17.78 -22.33
CA GLY A 179 12.66 -17.34 -23.72
C GLY A 179 12.10 -18.29 -24.77
N GLN A 180 11.65 -19.49 -24.39
CA GLN A 180 11.12 -20.45 -25.36
C GLN A 180 9.59 -20.46 -25.51
N LEU A 181 8.82 -19.78 -24.65
CA LEU A 181 7.35 -19.92 -24.61
C LEU A 181 6.57 -18.63 -24.32
N GLY A 182 6.89 -17.52 -24.96
CA GLY A 182 5.98 -16.36 -24.93
C GLY A 182 5.84 -15.70 -23.55
N PHE A 183 6.69 -16.00 -22.59
CA PHE A 183 6.78 -15.32 -21.29
C PHE A 183 7.59 -14.02 -21.33
N GLU A 184 8.05 -13.61 -22.51
CA GLU A 184 8.61 -12.27 -22.69
C GLU A 184 7.52 -11.24 -22.40
N GLY A 185 7.45 -10.81 -21.11
CA GLY A 185 6.53 -9.77 -20.68
C GLY A 185 5.68 -10.06 -19.45
N GLU A 186 5.48 -11.31 -19.02
CA GLU A 186 4.77 -11.58 -17.77
C GLU A 186 5.71 -11.45 -16.57
N THR A 187 5.67 -10.31 -15.92
CA THR A 187 6.45 -10.00 -14.72
C THR A 187 5.65 -9.03 -13.84
N VAL A 188 5.88 -9.09 -12.53
CA VAL A 188 5.35 -8.09 -11.61
C VAL A 188 5.94 -6.73 -11.96
N THR A 189 5.07 -5.76 -12.21
CA THR A 189 5.42 -4.40 -12.65
C THR A 189 4.91 -3.35 -11.68
N LEU A 190 5.43 -2.12 -11.79
CA LEU A 190 4.97 -0.98 -11.00
C LEU A 190 3.51 -0.59 -11.27
N GLN A 191 2.98 -0.93 -12.44
CA GLN A 191 1.59 -0.62 -12.82
C GLN A 191 0.53 -1.31 -11.96
N GLN A 192 0.91 -2.37 -11.24
CA GLN A 192 0.06 -3.10 -10.31
C GLN A 192 -0.08 -2.40 -8.95
N LEU A 193 0.82 -1.47 -8.64
CA LEU A 193 0.94 -0.79 -7.36
C LEU A 193 0.33 0.60 -7.48
N LEU A 194 -0.90 0.74 -7.00
CA LEU A 194 -1.70 1.94 -7.14
C LEU A 194 -1.62 2.78 -5.87
N GLY A 195 -1.43 4.09 -6.00
CA GLY A 195 -1.38 5.01 -4.87
C GLY A 195 -2.26 6.22 -5.07
N LEU A 196 -2.89 6.69 -3.98
CA LEU A 196 -3.54 7.99 -3.90
C LEU A 196 -2.80 8.83 -2.87
N GLU A 197 -2.43 10.06 -3.23
CA GLU A 197 -1.72 10.96 -2.35
C GLU A 197 -2.16 12.41 -2.61
N LEU A 198 -2.43 13.15 -1.55
CA LEU A 198 -2.87 14.54 -1.66
C LEU A 198 -1.71 15.51 -1.89
N ASN A 199 -0.55 15.21 -1.28
CA ASN A 199 0.64 16.04 -1.39
C ASN A 199 1.39 15.74 -2.71
N PRO A 200 1.53 16.70 -3.64
CA PRO A 200 2.16 16.47 -4.94
C PRO A 200 3.65 16.10 -4.83
N ARG A 201 4.34 16.57 -3.78
CA ARG A 201 5.75 16.21 -3.56
C ARG A 201 5.88 14.76 -3.09
N ALA A 202 5.00 14.34 -2.18
CA ALA A 202 4.96 12.96 -1.71
C ALA A 202 4.57 11.99 -2.85
N ALA A 203 3.59 12.36 -3.68
CA ALA A 203 3.21 11.58 -4.86
C ALA A 203 4.37 11.39 -5.85
N ALA A 204 5.11 12.47 -6.16
CA ALA A 204 6.29 12.38 -7.02
C ALA A 204 7.42 11.54 -6.40
N LEU A 205 7.58 11.61 -5.07
CA LEU A 205 8.55 10.78 -4.36
C LEU A 205 8.12 9.31 -4.34
N ALA A 206 6.83 9.02 -4.20
CA ALA A 206 6.29 7.67 -4.27
C ALA A 206 6.63 6.97 -5.60
N GLU A 207 6.47 7.67 -6.72
CA GLU A 207 6.89 7.17 -8.03
C GLU A 207 8.39 6.85 -8.06
N LEU A 208 9.22 7.77 -7.55
CA LEU A 208 10.68 7.60 -7.50
C LEU A 208 11.08 6.40 -6.62
N VAL A 209 10.51 6.27 -5.43
CA VAL A 209 10.77 5.16 -4.49
C VAL A 209 10.46 3.81 -5.12
N LEU A 210 9.31 3.70 -5.78
CA LEU A 210 8.92 2.48 -6.48
C LEU A 210 9.89 2.14 -7.63
N TRP A 211 10.30 3.14 -8.41
CA TRP A 211 11.29 2.95 -9.47
C TRP A 211 12.65 2.50 -8.95
N ILE A 212 13.15 3.11 -7.88
CA ILE A 212 14.42 2.70 -7.26
C ILE A 212 14.30 1.26 -6.76
N GLY A 213 13.22 0.91 -6.08
CA GLY A 213 12.99 -0.45 -5.61
C GLY A 213 12.95 -1.48 -6.74
N TRP A 214 12.26 -1.17 -7.83
CA TRP A 214 12.22 -2.04 -9.00
C TRP A 214 13.59 -2.20 -9.66
N LEU A 215 14.35 -1.10 -9.81
CA LEU A 215 15.71 -1.12 -10.38
C LEU A 215 16.67 -1.92 -9.50
N GLN A 216 16.61 -1.74 -8.19
CA GLN A 216 17.43 -2.53 -7.26
C GLN A 216 17.14 -4.03 -7.38
N TRP A 217 15.86 -4.40 -7.47
CA TRP A 217 15.47 -5.79 -7.70
C TRP A 217 15.97 -6.32 -9.03
N HIS A 218 15.80 -5.55 -10.11
CA HIS A 218 16.26 -5.92 -11.44
C HIS A 218 17.77 -6.15 -11.49
N VAL A 219 18.55 -5.26 -10.87
CA VAL A 219 20.02 -5.38 -10.79
C VAL A 219 20.44 -6.61 -9.99
N ARG A 220 19.76 -6.90 -8.87
CA ARG A 220 20.06 -8.10 -8.05
C ARG A 220 19.79 -9.40 -8.79
N THR A 221 18.73 -9.46 -9.57
CA THR A 221 18.28 -10.71 -10.23
C THR A 221 18.90 -10.94 -11.61
N ARG A 222 19.11 -9.87 -12.38
CA ARG A 222 19.58 -9.95 -13.79
C ARG A 222 20.93 -9.30 -14.01
N GLY A 223 21.52 -8.69 -13.00
CA GLY A 223 22.79 -7.98 -13.07
C GLY A 223 22.68 -6.59 -13.71
N LEU A 224 23.71 -5.77 -13.50
CA LEU A 224 23.74 -4.37 -13.96
C LEU A 224 23.74 -4.24 -15.50
N ALA A 225 24.35 -5.21 -16.19
CA ALA A 225 24.46 -5.19 -17.67
C ALA A 225 23.10 -5.36 -18.38
N SER A 226 22.07 -5.86 -17.68
CA SER A 226 20.73 -6.04 -18.24
C SER A 226 19.86 -4.77 -18.12
N VAL A 227 20.34 -3.75 -17.40
CA VAL A 227 19.62 -2.47 -17.28
C VAL A 227 19.92 -1.66 -18.53
N ALA A 228 18.97 -1.64 -19.48
CA ALA A 228 18.96 -0.61 -20.51
C ALA A 228 18.82 0.77 -19.83
N GLU A 229 19.28 1.83 -20.48
CA GLU A 229 19.18 3.19 -19.94
C GLU A 229 17.77 3.41 -19.35
N PRO A 230 17.64 3.61 -18.01
CA PRO A 230 16.33 3.62 -17.39
C PRO A 230 15.61 4.90 -17.78
N VAL A 231 14.67 4.80 -18.69
CA VAL A 231 13.70 5.86 -18.91
C VAL A 231 12.63 5.69 -17.84
N VAL A 232 12.62 6.59 -16.85
CA VAL A 232 11.56 6.65 -15.85
C VAL A 232 10.27 7.04 -16.56
N HIS A 233 9.34 6.10 -16.64
CA HIS A 233 8.01 6.36 -17.20
C HIS A 233 7.05 6.70 -16.06
N ASN A 234 6.24 7.74 -16.27
CA ASN A 234 5.06 7.94 -15.43
C ASN A 234 3.96 6.98 -15.91
N TYR A 235 3.69 5.97 -15.11
CA TYR A 235 2.62 5.01 -15.41
C TYR A 235 1.23 5.50 -14.99
N GLY A 236 1.10 6.66 -14.32
CA GLY A 236 -0.16 7.14 -13.79
C GLY A 236 -0.75 6.26 -12.68
N ASN A 237 0.09 5.41 -12.10
CA ASN A 237 -0.31 4.50 -11.01
C ASN A 237 -0.32 5.20 -9.63
N ILE A 238 0.34 6.34 -9.50
CA ILE A 238 0.24 7.23 -8.33
C ILE A 238 -0.55 8.46 -8.75
N ALA A 239 -1.75 8.62 -8.19
CA ALA A 239 -2.61 9.74 -8.50
C ALA A 239 -2.56 10.81 -7.40
N CYS A 240 -2.21 12.05 -7.76
CA CYS A 240 -2.21 13.17 -6.82
C CYS A 240 -3.63 13.75 -6.70
N ARG A 241 -4.38 13.27 -5.70
CA ARG A 241 -5.76 13.71 -5.43
C ARG A 241 -6.23 13.28 -4.05
N ASP A 242 -7.33 13.88 -3.62
CA ASP A 242 -8.00 13.45 -2.38
C ASP A 242 -8.58 12.03 -2.55
N ALA A 243 -8.39 11.20 -1.53
CA ALA A 243 -8.84 9.81 -1.53
C ALA A 243 -10.26 9.63 -1.00
N VAL A 244 -10.83 10.58 -0.27
CA VAL A 244 -12.14 10.42 0.36
C VAL A 244 -13.20 11.39 -0.17
N LEU A 245 -12.78 12.55 -0.68
CA LEU A 245 -13.69 13.57 -1.20
C LEU A 245 -13.32 13.97 -2.63
N ALA A 246 -14.30 13.98 -3.51
CA ALA A 246 -14.22 14.60 -4.83
C ALA A 246 -15.25 15.73 -4.94
N TRP A 247 -14.96 16.74 -5.75
CA TRP A 247 -15.83 17.90 -5.97
C TRP A 247 -15.68 18.43 -7.38
N ASP A 248 -16.68 19.21 -7.82
CA ASP A 248 -16.66 19.80 -9.14
C ASP A 248 -15.94 21.16 -9.15
N SER A 249 -16.20 21.99 -8.12
CA SER A 249 -15.47 23.26 -7.93
C SER A 249 -15.26 23.57 -6.45
N GLN A 250 -14.24 24.39 -6.20
CA GLN A 250 -13.89 24.92 -4.90
C GLN A 250 -13.83 26.44 -5.01
N GLU A 251 -14.61 27.14 -4.20
CA GLU A 251 -14.73 28.59 -4.21
C GLU A 251 -14.51 29.16 -2.81
N PRO A 252 -13.93 30.37 -2.67
CA PRO A 252 -13.86 31.04 -1.38
C PRO A 252 -15.25 31.25 -0.81
N ALA A 253 -15.42 31.00 0.49
CA ALA A 253 -16.68 31.19 1.19
C ALA A 253 -16.85 32.66 1.64
N TYR A 254 -18.07 33.20 1.48
CA TYR A 254 -18.43 34.55 1.87
C TYR A 254 -19.57 34.52 2.88
N ASP A 255 -19.59 35.52 3.79
CA ASP A 255 -20.71 35.71 4.69
C ASP A 255 -21.92 36.36 3.98
N SER A 256 -23.04 36.55 4.72
CA SER A 256 -24.24 37.20 4.17
C SER A 256 -24.05 38.68 3.75
N ALA A 257 -22.96 39.32 4.17
CA ALA A 257 -22.58 40.67 3.82
C ALA A 257 -21.56 40.75 2.65
N GLY A 258 -21.21 39.58 2.07
CA GLY A 258 -20.25 39.49 0.95
C GLY A 258 -18.78 39.61 1.40
N ARG A 259 -18.47 39.46 2.68
CA ARG A 259 -17.09 39.49 3.17
C ARG A 259 -16.51 38.08 3.15
N LEU A 260 -15.23 37.98 2.68
CA LEU A 260 -14.50 36.72 2.66
C LEU A 260 -14.42 36.10 4.07
N LEU A 261 -14.87 34.86 4.21
CA LEU A 261 -14.66 34.10 5.44
C LEU A 261 -13.23 33.55 5.43
N SER A 262 -12.51 33.79 6.51
CA SER A 262 -11.15 33.29 6.70
C SER A 262 -11.03 32.55 8.03
N ARG A 263 -9.99 31.76 8.14
CA ARG A 263 -9.60 31.10 9.40
C ARG A 263 -8.10 31.22 9.59
N TRP A 264 -7.61 31.03 10.79
CA TRP A 264 -6.18 30.88 11.02
C TRP A 264 -5.63 29.70 10.19
N ASP A 265 -4.39 29.85 9.69
CA ASP A 265 -3.76 28.87 8.79
C ASP A 265 -3.42 27.53 9.46
N GLY A 266 -3.50 27.45 10.80
CA GLY A 266 -3.21 26.24 11.59
C GLY A 266 -1.72 26.02 11.87
N THR A 267 -0.82 26.86 11.31
CA THR A 267 0.64 26.62 11.33
C THR A 267 1.45 27.80 11.83
N THR A 268 1.00 29.03 11.63
CA THR A 268 1.78 30.23 11.96
C THR A 268 1.54 30.66 13.40
N TYR A 269 2.58 30.66 14.22
CA TYR A 269 2.57 31.11 15.60
C TYR A 269 3.38 32.38 15.78
N LYS A 270 2.95 33.23 16.71
CA LYS A 270 3.71 34.38 17.20
C LYS A 270 4.02 34.20 18.67
N THR A 271 5.10 34.84 19.14
CA THR A 271 5.44 34.84 20.57
C THR A 271 4.48 35.76 21.34
N HIS A 272 3.81 35.22 22.35
CA HIS A 272 2.95 36.03 23.19
C HIS A 272 3.76 37.07 23.96
N PRO A 273 3.38 38.38 23.90
CA PRO A 273 4.24 39.47 24.38
C PRO A 273 4.44 39.45 25.91
N VAL A 274 3.60 38.75 26.67
CA VAL A 274 3.67 38.71 28.12
C VAL A 274 4.19 37.38 28.64
N THR A 275 3.73 36.25 28.09
CA THR A 275 4.11 34.90 28.58
C THR A 275 5.33 34.34 27.87
N GLY A 276 5.69 34.85 26.68
CA GLY A 276 6.78 34.29 25.84
C GLY A 276 6.42 32.98 25.17
N GLU A 277 5.23 32.45 25.36
CA GLU A 277 4.77 31.20 24.76
C GLU A 277 4.32 31.40 23.30
N PRO A 278 4.48 30.38 22.44
CA PRO A 278 3.93 30.43 21.10
C PRO A 278 2.40 30.40 21.12
N VAL A 279 1.77 31.40 20.52
CA VAL A 279 0.31 31.49 20.33
C VAL A 279 -0.03 31.64 18.85
N PRO A 280 -1.20 31.17 18.40
CA PRO A 280 -1.62 31.34 17.01
C PRO A 280 -1.50 32.80 16.54
N ASP A 281 -0.93 33.01 15.35
CA ASP A 281 -0.91 34.35 14.77
C ASP A 281 -2.24 34.65 14.09
N GLU A 282 -3.04 35.52 14.70
CA GLU A 282 -4.33 35.93 14.19
C GLU A 282 -4.25 36.65 12.82
N ALA A 283 -3.07 37.16 12.43
CA ALA A 283 -2.86 37.76 11.13
C ALA A 283 -2.63 36.73 10.02
N ALA A 284 -2.22 35.53 10.36
CA ALA A 284 -2.02 34.45 9.41
C ALA A 284 -3.37 33.76 9.07
N GLN A 285 -4.10 34.39 8.15
CA GLN A 285 -5.44 33.96 7.76
C GLN A 285 -5.42 33.32 6.38
N VAL A 286 -6.13 32.19 6.27
CA VAL A 286 -6.40 31.54 4.97
C VAL A 286 -7.90 31.56 4.66
N PRO A 287 -8.32 31.63 3.38
CA PRO A 287 -9.72 31.57 3.03
C PRO A 287 -10.40 30.28 3.50
N GLN A 288 -11.64 30.40 3.95
CA GLN A 288 -12.51 29.25 4.03
C GLN A 288 -13.07 28.92 2.64
N TRP A 289 -13.23 27.63 2.36
CA TRP A 289 -13.65 27.14 1.06
C TRP A 289 -15.05 26.53 1.11
N ARG A 290 -15.81 26.71 0.04
CA ARG A 290 -17.06 26.02 -0.22
C ARG A 290 -16.85 25.05 -1.39
N TYR A 291 -17.32 23.84 -1.23
CA TYR A 291 -17.20 22.78 -2.21
C TYR A 291 -18.55 22.54 -2.87
N THR A 292 -18.61 22.49 -4.20
CA THR A 292 -19.81 22.19 -4.99
C THR A 292 -19.68 20.85 -5.66
N GLY A 293 -20.78 20.10 -5.76
CA GLY A 293 -20.78 18.73 -6.30
C GLY A 293 -19.94 17.75 -5.47
N ALA A 294 -19.85 17.99 -4.16
CA ALA A 294 -19.09 17.13 -3.26
C ALA A 294 -19.66 15.72 -3.24
N ARG A 295 -18.80 14.73 -3.44
CA ARG A 295 -19.12 13.30 -3.49
C ARG A 295 -17.96 12.46 -2.97
N LYS A 296 -18.20 11.19 -2.71
CA LYS A 296 -17.14 10.23 -2.41
C LYS A 296 -16.14 10.18 -3.57
N ALA A 297 -14.85 10.15 -3.25
CA ALA A 297 -13.83 9.96 -4.26
C ALA A 297 -13.86 8.51 -4.78
N ASP A 298 -13.73 8.33 -6.08
CA ASP A 298 -13.63 7.01 -6.68
C ASP A 298 -12.24 6.42 -6.46
N TRP A 299 -12.18 5.13 -6.17
CA TRP A 299 -10.92 4.39 -6.09
C TRP A 299 -10.74 3.49 -7.31
N PRO A 300 -9.50 3.31 -7.79
CA PRO A 300 -9.22 2.32 -8.82
C PRO A 300 -9.52 0.92 -8.27
N ARG A 301 -9.96 0.00 -9.14
CA ARG A 301 -10.17 -1.40 -8.73
C ARG A 301 -8.84 -2.02 -8.30
N ALA A 302 -8.85 -2.67 -7.16
CA ALA A 302 -7.69 -3.34 -6.60
C ALA A 302 -8.11 -4.65 -5.90
N ASP A 303 -7.26 -5.67 -6.03
CA ASP A 303 -7.48 -6.96 -5.36
C ASP A 303 -7.24 -6.86 -3.85
N PHE A 304 -6.31 -5.97 -3.46
CA PHE A 304 -5.94 -5.72 -2.07
C PHE A 304 -5.81 -4.23 -1.82
N ILE A 305 -6.15 -3.82 -0.61
CA ILE A 305 -5.99 -2.45 -0.13
C ILE A 305 -5.14 -2.49 1.14
N VAL A 306 -4.07 -1.69 1.19
CA VAL A 306 -3.19 -1.56 2.35
C VAL A 306 -2.81 -0.11 2.55
N GLY A 307 -2.62 0.34 3.80
CA GLY A 307 -2.15 1.69 4.01
C GLY A 307 -2.24 2.16 5.46
N ASN A 308 -1.72 3.38 5.67
CA ASN A 308 -1.77 4.10 6.92
C ASN A 308 -2.37 5.50 6.69
N PRO A 309 -3.71 5.62 6.63
CA PRO A 309 -4.37 6.90 6.42
C PRO A 309 -4.14 7.89 7.57
N PRO A 310 -4.33 9.21 7.37
CA PRO A 310 -4.04 10.24 8.36
C PRO A 310 -4.91 10.11 9.62
N PHE A 311 -4.29 10.33 10.80
CA PHE A 311 -4.93 10.27 12.11
C PHE A 311 -5.35 11.66 12.56
N ILE A 312 -6.60 12.04 12.30
CA ILE A 312 -7.19 13.28 12.80
C ILE A 312 -8.44 12.89 13.59
N GLY A 313 -8.43 13.21 14.89
CA GLY A 313 -9.58 12.96 15.74
C GLY A 313 -10.77 13.86 15.35
N ALA A 314 -11.99 13.38 15.58
CA ALA A 314 -13.23 14.07 15.18
C ALA A 314 -13.29 15.55 15.65
N ALA A 315 -12.80 15.84 16.85
CA ALA A 315 -12.78 17.18 17.42
C ALA A 315 -11.83 18.14 16.67
N ALA A 316 -10.70 17.63 16.18
CA ALA A 316 -9.67 18.42 15.49
C ALA A 316 -9.94 18.59 13.98
N MET A 317 -10.86 17.82 13.40
CA MET A 317 -11.08 17.83 11.94
C MET A 317 -11.39 19.23 11.37
N ARG A 318 -12.22 20.03 12.05
CA ARG A 318 -12.59 21.38 11.56
C ARG A 318 -11.41 22.32 11.58
N GLU A 319 -10.59 22.24 12.61
CA GLU A 319 -9.38 23.03 12.73
C GLU A 319 -8.34 22.63 11.66
N ALA A 320 -8.11 21.33 11.50
CA ALA A 320 -7.12 20.81 10.56
C ALA A 320 -7.53 20.98 9.08
N LEU A 321 -8.78 20.63 8.74
CA LEU A 321 -9.25 20.53 7.35
C LEU A 321 -10.09 21.73 6.89
N GLY A 322 -10.62 22.50 7.82
CA GLY A 322 -11.55 23.61 7.58
C GLY A 322 -13.01 23.17 7.54
N ASP A 323 -13.89 24.11 7.93
CA ASP A 323 -15.33 23.86 8.06
C ASP A 323 -16.00 23.40 6.77
N GLY A 324 -15.66 24.04 5.64
CA GLY A 324 -16.28 23.72 4.35
C GLY A 324 -15.92 22.32 3.87
N TYR A 325 -14.66 21.91 4.05
CA TYR A 325 -14.26 20.53 3.73
C TYR A 325 -15.00 19.51 4.60
N VAL A 326 -15.03 19.71 5.92
CA VAL A 326 -15.70 18.80 6.85
C VAL A 326 -17.20 18.71 6.58
N GLN A 327 -17.86 19.82 6.23
CA GLN A 327 -19.26 19.82 5.83
C GLN A 327 -19.50 19.03 4.55
N ALA A 328 -18.67 19.26 3.54
CA ALA A 328 -18.73 18.52 2.26
C ALA A 328 -18.48 17.01 2.46
N LEU A 329 -17.47 16.67 3.27
CA LEU A 329 -17.13 15.29 3.60
C LEU A 329 -18.29 14.57 4.28
N ARG A 330 -18.90 15.18 5.32
CA ARG A 330 -20.04 14.60 6.04
C ARG A 330 -21.29 14.47 5.16
N ALA A 331 -21.49 15.42 4.25
CA ALA A 331 -22.59 15.35 3.29
C ALA A 331 -22.41 14.19 2.29
N ALA A 332 -21.18 13.91 1.87
CA ALA A 332 -20.86 12.82 0.98
C ALA A 332 -20.89 11.43 1.66
N TRP A 333 -20.59 11.37 2.98
CA TRP A 333 -20.42 10.14 3.75
C TRP A 333 -21.44 10.03 4.89
N GLN A 334 -22.72 10.01 4.58
CA GLN A 334 -23.80 9.99 5.58
C GLN A 334 -23.81 8.74 6.46
N GLU A 335 -23.21 7.63 6.00
CA GLU A 335 -23.07 6.38 6.76
C GLU A 335 -21.96 6.43 7.83
N VAL A 336 -21.01 7.38 7.74
CA VAL A 336 -19.98 7.56 8.75
C VAL A 336 -20.49 8.54 9.83
N PRO A 337 -20.51 8.15 11.12
CA PRO A 337 -20.95 9.05 12.18
C PRO A 337 -20.13 10.36 12.20
N GLU A 338 -20.80 11.49 12.43
CA GLU A 338 -20.14 12.81 12.50
C GLU A 338 -19.02 12.91 13.53
N SER A 339 -19.11 12.11 14.61
CA SER A 339 -18.12 12.03 15.68
C SER A 339 -17.09 10.93 15.48
N ALA A 340 -17.04 10.31 14.28
CA ALA A 340 -15.99 9.38 13.93
C ALA A 340 -14.72 10.13 13.52
N ASP A 341 -13.55 9.53 13.76
CA ASP A 341 -12.25 10.06 13.36
C ASP A 341 -12.08 10.04 11.84
N PHE A 342 -11.22 10.93 11.32
CA PHE A 342 -11.03 11.09 9.89
C PHE A 342 -10.60 9.81 9.18
N VAL A 343 -9.75 9.00 9.79
CA VAL A 343 -9.31 7.71 9.25
C VAL A 343 -10.46 6.75 8.94
N MET A 344 -11.62 6.92 9.60
CA MET A 344 -12.77 6.05 9.40
C MET A 344 -13.45 6.20 8.04
N PHE A 345 -13.20 7.30 7.31
CA PHE A 345 -13.67 7.47 5.94
C PHE A 345 -12.94 6.54 4.97
N TRP A 346 -11.61 6.37 5.14
CA TRP A 346 -10.84 5.36 4.41
C TRP A 346 -11.27 3.96 4.78
N TRP A 347 -11.46 3.72 6.08
CA TRP A 347 -11.85 2.40 6.56
C TRP A 347 -13.23 2.00 6.01
N GLN A 348 -14.21 2.92 6.02
CA GLN A 348 -15.53 2.70 5.42
C GLN A 348 -15.44 2.45 3.93
N HIS A 349 -14.64 3.24 3.20
CA HIS A 349 -14.51 3.06 1.75
C HIS A 349 -13.90 1.70 1.41
N ALA A 350 -12.79 1.34 2.07
CA ALA A 350 -12.12 0.07 1.85
C ALA A 350 -13.02 -1.13 2.22
N SER A 351 -13.71 -1.07 3.36
CA SER A 351 -14.62 -2.15 3.78
C SER A 351 -15.79 -2.34 2.81
N ALA A 352 -16.31 -1.25 2.25
CA ALA A 352 -17.35 -1.32 1.22
C ALA A 352 -16.86 -2.03 -0.07
N GLN A 353 -15.59 -1.85 -0.46
CA GLN A 353 -15.01 -2.59 -1.60
C GLN A 353 -14.88 -4.09 -1.30
N VAL A 354 -14.51 -4.45 -0.05
CA VAL A 354 -14.46 -5.85 0.39
C VAL A 354 -15.85 -6.48 0.43
N ALA A 355 -16.83 -5.80 1.03
CA ALA A 355 -18.22 -6.28 1.10
C ALA A 355 -18.85 -6.45 -0.29
N ALA A 356 -18.50 -5.59 -1.26
CA ALA A 356 -18.95 -5.70 -2.64
C ALA A 356 -18.22 -6.78 -3.46
N GLY A 357 -17.22 -7.45 -2.92
CA GLY A 357 -16.41 -8.45 -3.61
C GLY A 357 -15.45 -7.87 -4.67
N HIS A 358 -15.21 -6.58 -4.64
CA HIS A 358 -14.25 -5.92 -5.54
C HIS A 358 -12.81 -6.04 -5.06
N THR A 359 -12.63 -6.24 -3.76
CA THR A 359 -11.36 -6.39 -3.06
C THR A 359 -11.41 -7.64 -2.20
N GLN A 360 -10.38 -8.47 -2.21
CA GLN A 360 -10.32 -9.71 -1.42
C GLN A 360 -10.10 -9.41 0.06
N ARG A 361 -9.13 -8.54 0.35
CA ARG A 361 -8.80 -8.10 1.71
C ARG A 361 -8.40 -6.63 1.73
N MET A 362 -8.71 -5.97 2.83
CA MET A 362 -8.10 -4.68 3.17
C MET A 362 -7.33 -4.78 4.47
N GLY A 363 -6.22 -4.05 4.57
CA GLY A 363 -5.44 -3.90 5.80
C GLY A 363 -5.11 -2.43 6.05
N LEU A 364 -5.60 -1.86 7.14
CA LEU A 364 -5.36 -0.46 7.48
C LEU A 364 -4.83 -0.29 8.90
N ILE A 365 -3.93 0.68 9.06
CA ILE A 365 -3.55 1.21 10.37
C ILE A 365 -4.54 2.32 10.75
N THR A 366 -4.97 2.31 11.98
CA THR A 366 -5.81 3.35 12.59
C THR A 366 -5.26 3.68 13.98
N THR A 367 -5.82 4.67 14.65
CA THR A 367 -5.58 4.84 16.09
C THR A 367 -6.35 3.77 16.88
N ASN A 368 -5.92 3.49 18.12
CA ASN A 368 -6.63 2.56 19.00
C ASN A 368 -8.04 3.06 19.39
N SER A 369 -8.39 4.30 19.02
CA SER A 369 -9.76 4.85 19.10
C SER A 369 -10.76 4.08 18.24
N LEU A 370 -10.32 3.18 17.36
CA LEU A 370 -11.18 2.26 16.59
C LEU A 370 -12.20 1.55 17.48
N ARG A 371 -11.85 1.28 18.75
CA ARG A 371 -12.72 0.64 19.76
C ARG A 371 -13.79 1.58 20.34
N GLN A 372 -13.66 2.89 20.13
CA GLN A 372 -14.59 3.88 20.68
C GLN A 372 -15.94 3.85 19.95
N THR A 373 -16.98 4.25 20.61
CA THR A 373 -18.37 4.05 20.19
C THR A 373 -18.65 4.46 18.74
N PHE A 374 -18.18 5.61 18.29
CA PHE A 374 -18.50 6.12 16.94
C PHE A 374 -17.69 5.42 15.85
N ASN A 375 -16.39 5.22 16.09
CA ASN A 375 -15.52 4.48 15.16
C ASN A 375 -15.94 3.01 15.06
N ARG A 376 -16.27 2.38 16.18
CA ARG A 376 -16.74 0.99 16.23
C ARG A 376 -18.03 0.78 15.42
N ARG A 377 -18.92 1.77 15.32
CA ARG A 377 -20.13 1.65 14.49
C ARG A 377 -19.80 1.42 13.01
N VAL A 378 -18.75 2.05 12.51
CA VAL A 378 -18.28 1.85 11.13
C VAL A 378 -17.79 0.43 10.94
N VAL A 379 -17.00 -0.08 11.89
CA VAL A 379 -16.53 -1.47 11.88
C VAL A 379 -17.70 -2.45 11.93
N GLN A 380 -18.65 -2.22 12.84
CA GLN A 380 -19.82 -3.08 13.00
C GLN A 380 -20.67 -3.14 11.72
N ALA A 381 -20.89 -2.00 11.07
CA ALA A 381 -21.62 -1.95 9.81
C ALA A 381 -20.97 -2.80 8.71
N ALA A 382 -19.65 -2.85 8.64
CA ALA A 382 -18.94 -3.71 7.70
C ALA A 382 -19.10 -5.20 8.05
N LEU A 383 -19.02 -5.57 9.34
CA LEU A 383 -19.25 -6.94 9.78
C LEU A 383 -20.69 -7.38 9.49
N ASP A 384 -21.66 -6.52 9.71
CA ASP A 384 -23.08 -6.77 9.39
C ASP A 384 -23.32 -6.90 7.89
N ALA A 385 -22.45 -6.30 7.05
CA ALA A 385 -22.46 -6.44 5.58
C ALA A 385 -21.83 -7.75 5.08
N GLY A 386 -21.49 -8.69 5.97
CA GLY A 386 -21.02 -10.03 5.60
C GLY A 386 -19.50 -10.12 5.42
N THR A 387 -18.74 -9.25 6.06
CA THR A 387 -17.28 -9.35 6.17
C THR A 387 -16.87 -9.86 7.55
N HIS A 388 -15.58 -10.21 7.72
CA HIS A 388 -15.02 -10.56 9.03
C HIS A 388 -13.65 -9.94 9.23
N LEU A 389 -13.28 -9.65 10.48
CA LEU A 389 -11.93 -9.26 10.83
C LEU A 389 -11.04 -10.50 10.81
N HIS A 390 -10.21 -10.62 9.77
CA HIS A 390 -9.26 -11.72 9.60
C HIS A 390 -8.08 -11.62 10.56
N MET A 391 -7.63 -10.39 10.87
CA MET A 391 -6.59 -10.11 11.85
C MET A 391 -6.85 -8.76 12.51
N ALA A 392 -6.57 -8.66 13.81
CA ALA A 392 -6.60 -7.39 14.53
C ALA A 392 -5.49 -7.31 15.58
N ILE A 393 -4.83 -6.16 15.66
CA ILE A 393 -3.99 -5.73 16.78
C ILE A 393 -4.66 -4.48 17.34
N ALA A 394 -5.28 -4.61 18.50
CA ALA A 394 -6.15 -3.54 19.01
C ALA A 394 -5.40 -2.37 19.65
N ASP A 395 -4.18 -2.59 20.12
CA ASP A 395 -3.40 -1.64 20.91
C ASP A 395 -1.90 -1.87 20.73
N HIS A 396 -1.33 -1.22 19.73
CA HIS A 396 0.09 -1.32 19.39
C HIS A 396 0.77 0.05 19.65
N PRO A 397 1.96 0.10 20.27
CA PRO A 397 2.68 1.34 20.44
C PRO A 397 3.09 1.94 19.08
N TRP A 398 2.97 3.26 18.96
CA TRP A 398 3.51 4.00 17.82
C TRP A 398 4.89 4.60 18.15
N VAL A 399 5.67 4.83 17.11
CA VAL A 399 7.08 5.22 17.20
C VAL A 399 7.22 6.73 17.29
N ASP A 400 6.71 7.44 18.23
CA ASP A 400 7.14 8.84 18.34
C ASP A 400 7.43 9.28 19.77
N ALA A 401 8.59 8.81 20.26
CA ALA A 401 9.16 9.28 21.52
C ALA A 401 9.66 10.74 21.47
N ALA A 402 9.80 11.34 20.27
CA ALA A 402 10.34 12.69 20.13
C ALA A 402 9.30 13.80 20.36
N SER A 403 8.00 13.53 20.21
CA SER A 403 6.93 14.51 20.37
C SER A 403 6.15 14.40 21.69
N GLY A 404 6.51 13.50 22.58
CA GLY A 404 6.01 13.47 23.97
C GLY A 404 4.61 12.88 24.18
N ALA A 405 3.83 12.59 23.14
CA ALA A 405 2.55 11.90 23.25
C ALA A 405 2.69 10.46 22.75
N ALA A 406 2.53 9.48 23.65
CA ALA A 406 2.51 8.07 23.31
C ALA A 406 1.24 7.76 22.50
N VAL A 407 1.31 7.85 21.17
CA VAL A 407 0.23 7.45 20.27
C VAL A 407 0.15 5.93 20.27
N ARG A 408 -1.05 5.40 20.36
CA ARG A 408 -1.31 3.97 20.22
C ARG A 408 -2.18 3.74 18.97
N ILE A 409 -1.82 2.71 18.22
CA ILE A 409 -2.49 2.38 16.96
C ILE A 409 -3.21 1.04 17.06
N ALA A 410 -4.14 0.83 16.15
CA ALA A 410 -4.71 -0.46 15.85
C ALA A 410 -4.38 -0.84 14.40
N MET A 411 -4.16 -2.12 14.15
CA MET A 411 -4.01 -2.69 12.82
C MET A 411 -5.15 -3.67 12.60
N THR A 412 -5.84 -3.54 11.47
CA THR A 412 -6.96 -4.43 11.15
C THR A 412 -6.86 -4.95 9.72
N VAL A 413 -7.12 -6.23 9.55
CA VAL A 413 -7.30 -6.87 8.24
C VAL A 413 -8.72 -7.39 8.14
N LEU A 414 -9.47 -6.91 7.16
CA LEU A 414 -10.83 -7.33 6.86
C LEU A 414 -10.86 -8.18 5.60
N ALA A 415 -11.66 -9.23 5.60
CA ALA A 415 -11.86 -10.12 4.47
C ALA A 415 -13.35 -10.34 4.20
N ALA A 416 -13.68 -10.73 2.96
CA ALA A 416 -15.04 -11.05 2.56
C ALA A 416 -15.52 -12.38 3.17
N GLY A 417 -16.82 -12.50 3.36
CA GLY A 417 -17.48 -13.70 3.86
C GLY A 417 -17.31 -13.93 5.37
N PRO A 418 -17.94 -14.97 5.91
CA PRO A 418 -17.77 -15.37 7.31
C PRO A 418 -16.40 -16.04 7.51
N GLY A 419 -15.79 -15.82 8.65
CA GLY A 419 -14.50 -16.44 9.00
C GLY A 419 -14.10 -16.16 10.44
N GLU A 420 -13.16 -16.96 10.92
CA GLU A 420 -12.46 -16.69 12.16
C GLU A 420 -11.29 -15.75 11.91
N GLY A 421 -10.94 -14.97 12.92
CA GLY A 421 -9.83 -14.04 12.88
C GLY A 421 -8.81 -14.30 13.96
N GLN A 422 -7.65 -13.68 13.81
CA GLN A 422 -6.56 -13.69 14.77
C GLN A 422 -6.51 -12.35 15.51
N LEU A 423 -6.79 -12.36 16.80
CA LEU A 423 -6.56 -11.21 17.68
C LEU A 423 -5.16 -11.33 18.27
N LEU A 424 -4.31 -10.37 17.95
CA LEU A 424 -2.93 -10.30 18.41
C LEU A 424 -2.83 -9.25 19.53
N ALA A 425 -2.56 -9.68 20.73
CA ALA A 425 -2.37 -8.82 21.89
C ALA A 425 -0.88 -8.52 22.12
N VAL A 426 -0.52 -7.27 22.30
CA VAL A 426 0.84 -6.88 22.69
C VAL A 426 1.05 -7.25 24.15
N THR A 427 2.02 -8.13 24.43
CA THR A 427 2.35 -8.61 25.78
C THR A 427 3.63 -8.01 26.35
N ALA A 428 4.54 -7.56 25.49
CA ALA A 428 5.75 -6.88 25.88
C ALA A 428 6.19 -5.87 24.80
N GLU A 429 6.83 -4.80 25.23
CA GLU A 429 7.33 -3.71 24.39
C GLU A 429 8.83 -3.51 24.68
N GLN A 430 9.64 -3.38 23.63
CA GLN A 430 11.07 -3.13 23.72
C GLN A 430 11.46 -2.08 22.67
N ALA A 431 12.44 -1.22 22.99
CA ALA A 431 12.98 -0.27 22.00
C ALA A 431 13.67 -1.04 20.87
N GLY A 432 13.32 -0.75 19.62
CA GLY A 432 13.93 -1.29 18.42
C GLY A 432 15.19 -0.50 18.01
N GLU A 433 15.90 -1.02 16.99
CA GLU A 433 17.21 -0.46 16.57
C GLU A 433 17.09 0.88 15.83
N PHE A 434 15.96 1.13 15.14
CA PHE A 434 15.75 2.31 14.29
C PHE A 434 14.65 3.24 14.83
N GLY A 435 14.38 3.16 16.12
CA GLY A 435 13.34 3.97 16.78
C GLY A 435 11.94 3.36 16.76
N GLU A 436 11.74 2.20 16.11
CA GLU A 436 10.51 1.43 16.25
C GLU A 436 10.40 0.77 17.62
N VAL A 437 9.18 0.38 18.00
CA VAL A 437 8.95 -0.43 19.19
C VAL A 437 8.77 -1.88 18.75
N ALA A 438 9.74 -2.73 19.12
CA ALA A 438 9.61 -4.17 19.00
C ALA A 438 8.61 -4.68 20.02
N VAL A 439 7.66 -5.51 19.58
CA VAL A 439 6.61 -6.05 20.45
C VAL A 439 6.59 -7.57 20.41
N GLN A 440 6.25 -8.16 21.55
CA GLN A 440 5.85 -9.55 21.60
C GLN A 440 4.33 -9.62 21.47
N LEU A 441 3.84 -10.54 20.64
CA LEU A 441 2.42 -10.72 20.36
C LEU A 441 1.96 -12.08 20.86
N GLN A 442 0.85 -12.10 21.55
CA GLN A 442 0.10 -13.31 21.89
C GLN A 442 -1.10 -13.42 20.97
N GLU A 443 -1.25 -14.57 20.34
CA GLU A 443 -2.35 -14.84 19.43
C GLU A 443 -3.53 -15.51 20.16
N CYS A 444 -4.73 -15.05 19.83
CA CYS A 444 -5.99 -15.67 20.16
C CYS A 444 -6.82 -15.78 18.89
N SER A 445 -7.21 -16.98 18.50
CA SER A 445 -8.07 -17.22 17.33
C SER A 445 -9.53 -17.34 17.72
N GLY A 446 -10.44 -16.81 16.90
CA GLY A 446 -11.87 -16.87 17.11
C GLY A 446 -12.64 -15.79 16.34
N LEU A 447 -13.91 -15.67 16.61
CA LEU A 447 -14.71 -14.56 16.06
C LEU A 447 -14.33 -13.26 16.75
N ILE A 448 -13.92 -12.28 15.96
CA ILE A 448 -13.60 -10.93 16.45
C ILE A 448 -14.81 -10.03 16.16
N HIS A 449 -15.36 -9.45 17.27
CA HIS A 449 -16.55 -8.60 17.24
C HIS A 449 -16.23 -7.14 17.58
#